data_47cd834d621fb480908886c634bb6046
#
_entry.id   47cd834d621fb480908886c634bb6046
#
_cell.length_a   1.000
_cell.length_b   1.000
_cell.length_c   1.000
_cell.angle_alpha   90.00
_cell.angle_beta   90.00
_cell.angle_gamma   90.00
#
_symmetry.space_group_name_H-M   'P 1'
#
loop_
_entity.id
_entity.type
_entity.pdbx_description
1 polymer ?
#
loop_
_entity_poly.entity_id
_entity_poly.type
_entity_poly.pdbx_seq_one_letter_code
_entity_poly.pdbx_strand_id
1 'polypeptide(L)'
;LPLSPVRRLLDFDAQYRRDQQHTPDFLHRRDRRLALAREQDGAPPPDAAAWLSAVDAPGAGAALRPWRRGRAALTLAGAVLGVLTMLGVLYVDGQGRINVTLILALALLQLLLALATTAQALSGRRPWGRLLGRGDGAPPVLRQLYPQLAARAAHGAGLAFAATALLTLLVQVLVRDLAFGWSTTLQTSAPAYHALVEQLAWPWRGWLPAAVPGLELVEQSRYFRLGGEAPADPERLGAWWPFLAMLWLCYVLLPRLALLGLARLHLNHRAGVLLRRHPGWAALRQRFATPWVDSGPAPVAAGAGPAVPPADTLAPPPESGVVIRWAGAGSADLARNLLQDAPMQVLEAGGSASLEQDRDTLTRADLGLPVVLLTRGWEPPTGELADFLDDARHSLPANTDIVLLPLAADDQTALVDGALLAQWQRFVDRHRPVRLCRP
;
A
#
# COMPACT_ATOMS: atom_id res chain seq x y z
N LEU A 1 0.77 -20.21 -12.96
CA LEU A 1 0.32 -19.68 -11.65
C LEU A 1 -0.10 -18.23 -11.83
N PRO A 2 -1.27 -17.82 -11.35
CA PRO A 2 -1.74 -16.45 -11.51
C PRO A 2 -0.72 -15.48 -10.89
N LEU A 3 -0.46 -14.37 -11.58
CA LEU A 3 0.46 -13.33 -11.11
C LEU A 3 -0.04 -12.76 -9.78
N SER A 4 0.86 -12.57 -8.83
CA SER A 4 0.48 -11.93 -7.57
C SER A 4 -0.05 -10.50 -7.83
N PRO A 5 -1.02 -9.98 -7.06
CA PRO A 5 -1.57 -8.64 -7.25
C PRO A 5 -0.50 -7.54 -7.33
N VAL A 6 0.56 -7.65 -6.53
CA VAL A 6 1.70 -6.72 -6.55
C VAL A 6 2.44 -6.78 -7.89
N ARG A 7 2.69 -7.98 -8.42
CA ARG A 7 3.36 -8.13 -9.70
C ARG A 7 2.49 -7.60 -10.84
N ARG A 8 1.19 -7.92 -10.81
CA ARG A 8 0.23 -7.40 -11.80
C ARG A 8 0.21 -5.88 -11.85
N LEU A 9 0.21 -5.22 -10.67
CA LEU A 9 0.28 -3.76 -10.59
C LEU A 9 1.56 -3.20 -11.21
N LEU A 10 2.72 -3.82 -10.93
CA LEU A 10 4.01 -3.37 -11.48
C LEU A 10 4.12 -3.61 -12.99
N ASP A 11 3.65 -4.76 -13.46
CA ASP A 11 3.65 -5.09 -14.88
C ASP A 11 2.71 -4.12 -15.62
N PHE A 12 1.57 -3.75 -15.01
CA PHE A 12 0.64 -2.76 -15.56
C PHE A 12 1.26 -1.35 -15.61
N ASP A 13 1.86 -0.85 -14.53
CA ASP A 13 2.53 0.46 -14.50
C ASP A 13 3.68 0.53 -15.53
N ALA A 14 4.45 -0.55 -15.65
CA ALA A 14 5.53 -0.63 -16.63
C ALA A 14 5.03 -0.63 -18.07
N GLN A 15 3.92 -1.32 -18.34
CA GLN A 15 3.30 -1.32 -19.69
C GLN A 15 2.67 0.04 -19.99
N TYR A 16 1.97 0.63 -19.03
CA TYR A 16 1.39 1.96 -19.17
C TYR A 16 2.44 3.01 -19.54
N ARG A 17 3.62 3.01 -18.91
CA ARG A 17 4.72 3.93 -19.25
C ARG A 17 5.28 3.70 -20.66
N ARG A 18 5.34 2.46 -21.11
CA ARG A 18 5.74 2.16 -22.50
C ARG A 18 4.69 2.64 -23.49
N ASP A 19 3.43 2.47 -23.14
CA ASP A 19 2.32 2.92 -23.98
C ASP A 19 2.32 4.45 -24.19
N GLN A 20 2.88 5.24 -23.26
CA GLN A 20 3.05 6.68 -23.43
C GLN A 20 3.94 7.07 -24.64
N GLN A 21 4.71 6.14 -25.19
CA GLN A 21 5.51 6.36 -26.39
C GLN A 21 4.73 6.15 -27.68
N HIS A 22 3.53 5.59 -27.61
CA HIS A 22 2.67 5.34 -28.76
C HIS A 22 1.60 6.41 -28.92
N THR A 23 1.11 6.59 -30.16
CA THR A 23 0.03 7.53 -30.43
C THR A 23 -1.28 7.07 -29.78
N PRO A 24 -2.14 7.99 -29.32
CA PRO A 24 -3.46 7.67 -28.77
C PRO A 24 -4.28 6.78 -29.69
N ASP A 25 -4.23 7.04 -30.99
CA ASP A 25 -4.95 6.26 -32.02
C ASP A 25 -4.51 4.81 -32.09
N PHE A 26 -3.20 4.57 -32.03
CA PHE A 26 -2.66 3.20 -31.99
C PHE A 26 -3.15 2.45 -30.76
N LEU A 27 -3.07 3.10 -29.59
CA LEU A 27 -3.50 2.51 -28.32
C LEU A 27 -4.99 2.21 -28.33
N HIS A 28 -5.81 3.13 -28.85
CA HIS A 28 -7.25 2.95 -28.91
C HIS A 28 -7.61 1.77 -29.83
N ARG A 29 -7.05 1.73 -31.05
CA ARG A 29 -7.29 0.64 -31.99
C ARG A 29 -6.86 -0.72 -31.43
N ARG A 30 -5.68 -0.79 -30.80
CA ARG A 30 -5.18 -2.02 -30.18
C ARG A 30 -6.13 -2.51 -29.09
N ASP A 31 -6.46 -1.64 -28.16
CA ASP A 31 -7.22 -2.00 -26.95
C ASP A 31 -8.68 -2.30 -27.29
N ARG A 32 -9.29 -1.53 -28.21
CA ARG A 32 -10.66 -1.78 -28.68
C ARG A 32 -10.78 -3.12 -29.41
N ARG A 33 -9.79 -3.49 -30.25
CA ARG A 33 -9.77 -4.81 -30.91
C ARG A 33 -9.75 -5.95 -29.91
N LEU A 34 -8.96 -5.81 -28.83
CA LEU A 34 -8.92 -6.83 -27.77
C LEU A 34 -10.27 -6.95 -27.05
N ALA A 35 -10.95 -5.83 -26.81
CA ALA A 35 -12.28 -5.84 -26.20
C ALA A 35 -13.33 -6.48 -27.12
N LEU A 36 -13.33 -6.12 -28.41
CA LEU A 36 -14.25 -6.66 -29.41
C LEU A 36 -14.08 -8.17 -29.62
N ALA A 37 -12.83 -8.66 -29.70
CA ALA A 37 -12.56 -10.09 -29.82
C ALA A 37 -13.17 -10.87 -28.65
N ARG A 38 -13.08 -10.37 -27.44
CA ARG A 38 -13.69 -10.99 -26.25
C ARG A 38 -15.22 -10.88 -26.25
N GLU A 39 -15.75 -9.77 -26.73
CA GLU A 39 -17.19 -9.58 -26.86
C GLU A 39 -17.81 -10.57 -27.85
N GLN A 40 -17.11 -10.85 -28.96
CA GLN A 40 -17.49 -11.90 -29.95
C GLN A 40 -17.52 -13.29 -29.32
N ASP A 41 -16.62 -13.57 -28.39
CA ASP A 41 -16.59 -14.81 -27.60
C ASP A 41 -17.62 -14.84 -26.45
N GLY A 42 -18.47 -13.81 -26.30
CA GLY A 42 -19.43 -13.69 -25.21
C GLY A 42 -18.80 -13.41 -23.84
N ALA A 43 -17.53 -13.01 -23.80
CA ALA A 43 -16.78 -12.75 -22.57
C ALA A 43 -16.76 -11.24 -22.23
N PRO A 44 -16.69 -10.88 -20.93
CA PRO A 44 -16.56 -9.48 -20.53
C PRO A 44 -15.23 -8.89 -21.03
N PRO A 45 -15.11 -7.54 -21.08
CA PRO A 45 -13.87 -6.86 -21.40
C PRO A 45 -12.70 -7.40 -20.59
N PRO A 46 -11.47 -7.41 -21.14
CA PRO A 46 -10.33 -8.03 -20.48
C PRO A 46 -10.02 -7.33 -19.15
N ASP A 47 -9.78 -8.11 -18.10
CA ASP A 47 -9.18 -7.60 -16.87
C ASP A 47 -7.69 -7.25 -17.09
N ALA A 48 -7.07 -6.63 -16.09
CA ALA A 48 -5.66 -6.22 -16.20
C ALA A 48 -4.71 -7.39 -16.49
N ALA A 49 -5.01 -8.60 -16.01
CA ALA A 49 -4.15 -9.77 -16.25
C ALA A 49 -4.31 -10.28 -17.69
N ALA A 50 -5.54 -10.39 -18.17
CA ALA A 50 -5.84 -10.80 -19.53
C ALA A 50 -5.29 -9.78 -20.55
N TRP A 51 -5.43 -8.48 -20.27
CA TRP A 51 -4.85 -7.43 -21.11
C TRP A 51 -3.33 -7.49 -21.16
N LEU A 52 -2.65 -7.61 -20.02
CA LEU A 52 -1.18 -7.73 -19.96
C LEU A 52 -0.66 -8.94 -20.73
N SER A 53 -1.41 -10.04 -20.69
CA SER A 53 -1.07 -11.25 -21.48
C SER A 53 -1.27 -11.01 -22.98
N ALA A 54 -2.34 -10.29 -23.36
CA ALA A 54 -2.65 -10.04 -24.76
C ALA A 54 -1.69 -9.04 -25.44
N VAL A 55 -1.12 -8.10 -24.66
CA VAL A 55 -0.12 -7.14 -25.18
C VAL A 55 1.33 -7.63 -25.03
N ASP A 56 1.52 -8.90 -24.62
CA ASP A 56 2.83 -9.51 -24.33
C ASP A 56 3.74 -8.59 -23.48
N ALA A 57 3.17 -8.09 -22.39
CA ALA A 57 3.83 -7.14 -21.54
C ALA A 57 5.06 -7.76 -20.86
N PRO A 58 6.29 -7.24 -21.09
CA PRO A 58 7.46 -7.76 -20.41
C PRO A 58 7.34 -7.52 -18.90
N GLY A 59 7.54 -8.59 -18.12
CA GLY A 59 7.36 -8.60 -16.69
C GLY A 59 8.30 -7.63 -15.95
N ALA A 60 7.74 -6.73 -15.17
CA ALA A 60 8.47 -5.81 -14.28
C ALA A 60 8.97 -6.47 -12.98
N GLY A 61 8.95 -7.80 -12.89
CA GLY A 61 9.33 -8.56 -11.69
C GLY A 61 10.76 -8.30 -11.19
N ALA A 62 11.63 -7.72 -12.02
CA ALA A 62 12.98 -7.31 -11.64
C ALA A 62 12.98 -6.26 -10.51
N ALA A 63 12.01 -5.35 -10.48
CA ALA A 63 11.87 -4.33 -9.43
C ALA A 63 11.63 -4.94 -8.03
N LEU A 64 11.14 -6.17 -7.94
CA LEU A 64 10.93 -6.88 -6.67
C LEU A 64 12.15 -7.69 -6.21
N ARG A 65 13.20 -7.82 -7.01
CA ARG A 65 14.39 -8.61 -6.64
C ARG A 65 15.06 -8.11 -5.35
N PRO A 66 15.30 -6.80 -5.17
CA PRO A 66 15.89 -6.30 -3.92
C PRO A 66 15.03 -6.65 -2.70
N TRP A 67 13.71 -6.49 -2.81
CA TRP A 67 12.77 -6.84 -1.75
C TRP A 67 12.74 -8.34 -1.43
N ARG A 68 12.87 -9.19 -2.44
CA ARG A 68 12.93 -10.66 -2.24
C ARG A 68 14.22 -11.04 -1.54
N ARG A 69 15.37 -10.47 -1.93
CA ARG A 69 16.67 -10.69 -1.29
C ARG A 69 16.69 -10.16 0.15
N GLY A 70 16.25 -8.91 0.34
CA GLY A 70 16.15 -8.30 1.67
C GLY A 70 15.26 -9.10 2.63
N ARG A 71 14.10 -9.58 2.16
CA ARG A 71 13.24 -10.46 2.95
C ARG A 71 13.92 -11.77 3.31
N ALA A 72 14.61 -12.42 2.37
CA ALA A 72 15.33 -13.67 2.65
C ALA A 72 16.43 -13.44 3.68
N ALA A 73 17.21 -12.38 3.55
CA ALA A 73 18.25 -12.01 4.51
C ALA A 73 17.67 -11.72 5.90
N LEU A 74 16.57 -10.96 6.00
CA LEU A 74 15.88 -10.70 7.27
C LEU A 74 15.31 -11.97 7.89
N THR A 75 14.77 -12.88 7.08
CA THR A 75 14.24 -14.16 7.58
C THR A 75 15.37 -15.04 8.13
N LEU A 76 16.50 -15.09 7.44
CA LEU A 76 17.70 -15.81 7.91
C LEU A 76 18.24 -15.18 9.21
N ALA A 77 18.38 -13.86 9.25
CA ALA A 77 18.80 -13.14 10.45
C ALA A 77 17.85 -13.40 11.62
N GLY A 78 16.54 -13.38 11.38
CA GLY A 78 15.53 -13.73 12.38
C GLY A 78 15.72 -15.16 12.91
N ALA A 79 15.96 -16.11 12.01
CA ALA A 79 16.19 -17.51 12.40
C ALA A 79 17.45 -17.67 13.30
N VAL A 80 18.57 -17.05 12.89
CA VAL A 80 19.81 -17.07 13.66
C VAL A 80 19.62 -16.40 15.02
N LEU A 81 19.00 -15.23 15.06
CA LEU A 81 18.73 -14.52 16.30
C LEU A 81 17.79 -15.31 17.21
N GLY A 82 16.83 -16.05 16.67
CA GLY A 82 15.96 -16.92 17.47
C GLY A 82 16.73 -18.01 18.19
N VAL A 83 17.64 -18.70 17.49
CA VAL A 83 18.54 -19.69 18.10
C VAL A 83 19.41 -19.06 19.16
N LEU A 84 20.14 -17.99 18.83
CA LEU A 84 21.07 -17.33 19.75
C LEU A 84 20.37 -16.75 20.98
N THR A 85 19.23 -16.12 20.81
CA THR A 85 18.46 -15.58 21.94
C THR A 85 17.98 -16.67 22.87
N MET A 86 17.44 -17.78 22.33
CA MET A 86 16.95 -18.87 23.16
C MET A 86 18.11 -19.59 23.85
N LEU A 87 19.22 -19.85 23.16
CA LEU A 87 20.44 -20.38 23.78
C LEU A 87 20.94 -19.46 24.89
N GLY A 88 20.96 -18.14 24.67
CA GLY A 88 21.38 -17.17 25.70
C GLY A 88 20.46 -17.14 26.91
N VAL A 89 19.14 -17.26 26.70
CA VAL A 89 18.16 -17.31 27.81
C VAL A 89 18.24 -18.60 28.59
N LEU A 90 18.55 -19.71 27.91
CA LEU A 90 18.72 -21.05 28.51
C LEU A 90 20.15 -21.31 29.02
N TYR A 91 21.07 -20.34 28.79
CA TYR A 91 22.42 -20.42 29.33
C TYR A 91 22.40 -20.13 30.80
N VAL A 92 22.97 -21.09 31.54
CA VAL A 92 23.08 -21.05 32.99
C VAL A 92 24.54 -21.11 33.38
N ASP A 93 24.98 -20.10 34.12
CA ASP A 93 26.33 -20.07 34.68
C ASP A 93 26.34 -20.67 36.09
N GLY A 94 27.04 -21.79 36.24
CA GLY A 94 27.36 -22.43 37.52
C GLY A 94 26.18 -23.00 38.31
N GLN A 95 25.48 -22.24 39.10
CA GLN A 95 24.42 -22.71 40.01
C GLN A 95 23.01 -22.21 39.62
N GLY A 96 22.87 -21.73 38.39
CA GLY A 96 21.70 -20.97 38.05
C GLY A 96 20.52 -21.81 37.59
N ARG A 97 19.34 -21.35 37.98
CA ARG A 97 18.07 -21.77 37.41
C ARG A 97 17.72 -20.84 36.23
N ILE A 98 17.11 -21.38 35.21
CA ILE A 98 16.61 -20.61 34.08
C ILE A 98 15.41 -19.79 34.56
N ASN A 99 15.50 -18.45 34.42
CA ASN A 99 14.44 -17.56 34.93
C ASN A 99 13.22 -17.54 34.00
N VAL A 100 12.14 -18.19 34.44
CA VAL A 100 10.84 -18.19 33.76
C VAL A 100 10.34 -16.77 33.48
N THR A 101 10.50 -15.85 34.44
CA THR A 101 10.05 -14.44 34.27
C THR A 101 10.73 -13.74 33.08
N LEU A 102 11.99 -14.08 32.80
CA LEU A 102 12.70 -13.54 31.63
C LEU A 102 12.08 -14.04 30.30
N ILE A 103 11.68 -15.31 30.28
CA ILE A 103 11.02 -15.90 29.11
C ILE A 103 9.63 -15.28 28.90
N LEU A 104 8.88 -15.03 29.98
CA LEU A 104 7.60 -14.30 29.93
C LEU A 104 7.79 -12.88 29.38
N ALA A 105 8.78 -12.15 29.89
CA ALA A 105 9.09 -10.80 29.42
C ALA A 105 9.49 -10.78 27.94
N LEU A 106 10.29 -11.75 27.49
CA LEU A 106 10.68 -11.91 26.10
C LEU A 106 9.47 -12.22 25.21
N ALA A 107 8.56 -13.08 25.64
CA ALA A 107 7.34 -13.39 24.91
C ALA A 107 6.44 -12.15 24.78
N LEU A 108 6.27 -11.36 25.85
CA LEU A 108 5.55 -10.09 25.83
C LEU A 108 6.21 -9.10 24.87
N LEU A 109 7.52 -8.92 24.94
CA LEU A 109 8.27 -8.06 24.03
C LEU A 109 8.04 -8.46 22.57
N GLN A 110 8.08 -9.75 22.26
CA GLN A 110 7.84 -10.25 20.90
C GLN A 110 6.41 -9.95 20.42
N LEU A 111 5.42 -10.08 21.29
CA LEU A 111 4.04 -9.74 20.99
C LEU A 111 3.89 -8.23 20.75
N LEU A 112 4.46 -7.39 21.61
CA LEU A 112 4.43 -5.93 21.44
C LEU A 112 5.11 -5.48 20.14
N LEU A 113 6.25 -6.06 19.78
CA LEU A 113 6.93 -5.80 18.51
C LEU A 113 6.09 -6.24 17.30
N ALA A 114 5.33 -7.34 17.43
CA ALA A 114 4.42 -7.78 16.39
C ALA A 114 3.28 -6.78 16.18
N LEU A 115 2.65 -6.32 17.25
CA LEU A 115 1.57 -5.33 17.23
C LEU A 115 2.06 -3.98 16.71
N ALA A 116 3.23 -3.51 17.17
CA ALA A 116 3.84 -2.27 16.71
C ALA A 116 4.13 -2.29 15.19
N THR A 117 4.65 -3.41 14.68
CA THR A 117 4.90 -3.61 13.24
C THR A 117 3.60 -3.53 12.44
N THR A 118 2.53 -4.13 12.96
CA THR A 118 1.20 -4.10 12.31
C THR A 118 0.61 -2.69 12.33
N ALA A 119 0.63 -2.01 13.47
CA ALA A 119 0.15 -0.64 13.62
C ALA A 119 0.88 0.33 12.68
N GLN A 120 2.20 0.17 12.55
CA GLN A 120 3.01 0.93 11.60
C GLN A 120 2.57 0.70 10.14
N ALA A 121 2.31 -0.55 9.75
CA ALA A 121 1.88 -0.87 8.39
C ALA A 121 0.50 -0.27 8.06
N LEU A 122 -0.41 -0.27 9.02
CA LEU A 122 -1.75 0.31 8.89
C LEU A 122 -1.71 1.84 8.81
N SER A 123 -0.86 2.48 9.62
CA SER A 123 -0.71 3.94 9.62
C SER A 123 0.00 4.50 8.39
N GLY A 124 0.58 3.65 7.55
CA GLY A 124 1.35 4.06 6.37
C GLY A 124 2.64 4.82 6.67
N ARG A 125 2.99 4.99 7.95
CA ARG A 125 4.20 5.69 8.38
C ARG A 125 5.45 4.94 7.93
N ARG A 126 6.50 5.68 7.56
CA ARG A 126 7.80 5.16 7.08
C ARG A 126 8.91 5.48 8.08
N PRO A 127 8.93 4.94 9.31
CA PRO A 127 9.96 5.28 10.28
C PRO A 127 11.37 4.89 9.80
N TRP A 128 11.47 3.85 8.98
CA TRP A 128 12.72 3.33 8.40
C TRP A 128 13.03 3.89 7.00
N GLY A 129 12.21 4.83 6.48
CA GLY A 129 12.37 5.38 5.13
C GLY A 129 13.71 6.08 4.90
N ARG A 130 14.32 6.61 5.98
CA ARG A 130 15.66 7.20 5.95
C ARG A 130 16.79 6.16 5.91
N LEU A 131 16.59 4.99 6.52
CA LEU A 131 17.57 3.90 6.61
C LEU A 131 17.52 2.96 5.40
N LEU A 132 16.34 2.74 4.82
CA LEU A 132 16.15 1.85 3.67
C LEU A 132 16.57 2.48 2.33
N GLY A 133 17.19 3.65 2.37
CA GLY A 133 17.76 4.32 1.22
C GLY A 133 16.73 5.00 0.33
N ARG A 134 17.13 6.09 -0.30
CA ARG A 134 16.45 6.67 -1.46
C ARG A 134 16.55 5.63 -2.58
N GLY A 135 15.52 4.84 -2.77
CA GLY A 135 15.42 3.95 -3.93
C GLY A 135 15.20 4.79 -5.19
N ASP A 136 16.25 5.51 -5.62
CA ASP A 136 16.22 6.45 -6.73
C ASP A 136 15.93 5.81 -8.10
N GLY A 137 15.59 4.54 -8.16
CA GLY A 137 15.15 3.83 -9.37
C GLY A 137 13.88 3.01 -9.22
N ALA A 138 13.22 3.06 -8.05
CA ALA A 138 12.01 2.26 -7.86
C ALA A 138 10.77 2.97 -8.43
N PRO A 139 9.88 2.24 -9.13
CA PRO A 139 8.62 2.80 -9.63
C PRO A 139 7.82 3.48 -8.50
N PRO A 140 7.20 4.66 -8.74
CA PRO A 140 6.40 5.37 -7.74
C PRO A 140 5.32 4.50 -7.11
N VAL A 141 4.67 3.65 -7.93
CA VAL A 141 3.66 2.70 -7.49
C VAL A 141 4.21 1.69 -6.48
N LEU A 142 5.45 1.19 -6.66
CA LEU A 142 6.08 0.30 -5.70
C LEU A 142 6.37 1.01 -4.38
N ARG A 143 6.75 2.29 -4.42
CA ARG A 143 7.04 3.09 -3.23
C ARG A 143 5.82 3.24 -2.32
N GLN A 144 4.61 3.25 -2.88
CA GLN A 144 3.36 3.29 -2.11
C GLN A 144 3.08 1.99 -1.33
N LEU A 145 3.71 0.87 -1.73
CA LEU A 145 3.59 -0.43 -1.06
C LEU A 145 4.71 -0.72 -0.05
N TYR A 146 5.68 0.18 0.13
CA TYR A 146 6.81 -0.03 1.03
C TYR A 146 6.42 -0.37 2.48
N PRO A 147 5.46 0.31 3.13
CA PRO A 147 5.06 -0.05 4.49
C PRO A 147 4.56 -1.49 4.59
N GLN A 148 3.76 -1.94 3.64
CA GLN A 148 3.18 -3.29 3.61
C GLN A 148 4.23 -4.36 3.28
N LEU A 149 5.17 -4.05 2.37
CA LEU A 149 6.29 -4.93 2.05
C LEU A 149 7.24 -5.09 3.24
N ALA A 150 7.52 -3.98 3.95
CA ALA A 150 8.35 -3.98 5.15
C ALA A 150 7.69 -4.79 6.28
N ALA A 151 6.38 -4.58 6.53
CA ALA A 151 5.65 -5.33 7.53
C ALA A 151 5.63 -6.84 7.24
N ARG A 152 5.40 -7.22 5.98
CA ARG A 152 5.47 -8.62 5.55
C ARG A 152 6.86 -9.22 5.77
N ALA A 153 7.92 -8.46 5.50
CA ALA A 153 9.30 -8.91 5.74
C ALA A 153 9.58 -9.05 7.23
N ALA A 154 9.18 -8.08 8.04
CA ALA A 154 9.36 -8.08 9.50
C ALA A 154 8.58 -9.22 10.18
N HIS A 155 7.32 -9.46 9.80
CA HIS A 155 6.56 -10.60 10.31
C HIS A 155 7.14 -11.95 9.87
N GLY A 156 7.69 -12.03 8.64
CA GLY A 156 8.39 -13.22 8.17
C GLY A 156 9.66 -13.52 8.98
N ALA A 157 10.45 -12.48 9.24
CA ALA A 157 11.65 -12.59 10.10
C ALA A 157 11.28 -12.94 11.56
N GLY A 158 10.24 -12.28 12.10
CA GLY A 158 9.74 -12.57 13.44
C GLY A 158 9.15 -13.98 13.59
N LEU A 159 8.51 -14.51 12.54
CA LEU A 159 8.04 -15.90 12.52
C LEU A 159 9.22 -16.89 12.51
N ALA A 160 10.25 -16.62 11.70
CA ALA A 160 11.46 -17.45 11.68
C ALA A 160 12.17 -17.43 13.04
N PHE A 161 12.31 -16.25 13.65
CA PHE A 161 12.79 -16.08 15.03
C PHE A 161 11.99 -16.95 16.01
N ALA A 162 10.66 -16.82 16.00
CA ALA A 162 9.79 -17.53 16.92
C ALA A 162 9.89 -19.06 16.75
N ALA A 163 9.92 -19.52 15.50
CA ALA A 163 9.99 -20.95 15.19
C ALA A 163 11.34 -21.56 15.60
N THR A 164 12.45 -20.88 15.29
CA THR A 164 13.78 -21.38 15.65
C THR A 164 14.04 -21.28 17.15
N ALA A 165 13.54 -20.24 17.84
CA ALA A 165 13.62 -20.15 19.29
C ALA A 165 12.83 -21.27 19.97
N LEU A 166 11.59 -21.56 19.51
CA LEU A 166 10.81 -22.69 20.02
C LEU A 166 11.52 -24.03 19.77
N LEU A 167 12.02 -24.23 18.55
CA LEU A 167 12.77 -25.45 18.22
C LEU A 167 14.00 -25.59 19.11
N THR A 168 14.73 -24.50 19.34
CA THR A 168 15.90 -24.51 20.24
C THR A 168 15.51 -24.86 21.67
N LEU A 169 14.41 -24.30 22.19
CA LEU A 169 13.88 -24.66 23.51
C LEU A 169 13.61 -26.18 23.58
N LEU A 170 12.87 -26.72 22.62
CA LEU A 170 12.51 -28.12 22.59
C LEU A 170 13.73 -29.04 22.46
N VAL A 171 14.71 -28.66 21.61
CA VAL A 171 15.97 -29.43 21.48
C VAL A 171 16.76 -29.38 22.78
N GLN A 172 16.85 -28.23 23.46
CA GLN A 172 17.56 -28.12 24.72
C GLN A 172 16.88 -28.93 25.85
N VAL A 173 15.54 -28.94 25.90
CA VAL A 173 14.76 -29.78 26.81
C VAL A 173 15.03 -31.28 26.56
N LEU A 174 15.21 -31.68 25.30
CA LEU A 174 15.47 -33.08 24.96
C LEU A 174 16.91 -33.50 25.28
N VAL A 175 17.89 -32.63 25.14
CA VAL A 175 19.33 -32.94 25.19
C VAL A 175 19.94 -32.64 26.57
N ARG A 176 19.31 -31.70 27.32
CA ARG A 176 19.83 -31.23 28.59
C ARG A 176 18.80 -31.41 29.71
N ASP A 177 19.28 -31.64 30.90
CA ASP A 177 18.49 -31.51 32.11
C ASP A 177 18.42 -30.00 32.48
N LEU A 178 17.23 -29.40 32.34
CA LEU A 178 17.00 -27.96 32.53
C LEU A 178 16.18 -27.74 33.79
N ALA A 179 16.74 -26.99 34.73
CA ALA A 179 16.05 -26.53 35.92
C ALA A 179 15.49 -25.09 35.75
N PHE A 180 14.19 -24.97 35.75
CA PHE A 180 13.50 -23.68 35.64
C PHE A 180 13.10 -23.16 37.02
N GLY A 181 13.10 -21.83 37.18
CA GLY A 181 12.61 -21.21 38.40
C GLY A 181 12.17 -19.78 38.08
N TRP A 182 11.57 -19.13 39.04
CA TRP A 182 11.19 -17.71 38.89
C TRP A 182 11.79 -16.88 40.01
N SER A 183 12.22 -15.69 39.62
CA SER A 183 12.76 -14.72 40.55
C SER A 183 12.37 -13.32 40.01
N THR A 184 11.98 -12.44 40.92
CA THR A 184 11.65 -11.07 40.62
C THR A 184 12.06 -10.19 41.80
N THR A 185 12.46 -8.96 41.49
CA THR A 185 12.75 -7.93 42.54
C THR A 185 11.46 -7.44 43.20
N LEU A 186 10.32 -7.64 42.56
CA LEU A 186 9.03 -7.30 43.12
C LEU A 186 8.66 -8.26 44.25
N GLN A 187 8.05 -7.75 45.32
CA GLN A 187 7.56 -8.55 46.45
C GLN A 187 6.28 -9.31 46.03
N THR A 188 6.44 -10.33 45.16
CA THR A 188 5.33 -11.14 44.66
C THR A 188 5.25 -12.43 45.45
N SER A 189 4.08 -12.78 45.94
CA SER A 189 3.83 -14.08 46.58
C SER A 189 3.72 -15.21 45.54
N ALA A 190 4.01 -16.43 45.90
CA ALA A 190 3.86 -17.59 45.00
C ALA A 190 2.41 -17.79 44.51
N PRO A 191 1.36 -17.62 45.35
CA PRO A 191 -0.02 -17.66 44.86
C PRO A 191 -0.33 -16.58 43.83
N ALA A 192 0.18 -15.35 43.99
CA ALA A 192 -0.03 -14.28 43.02
C ALA A 192 0.67 -14.57 41.69
N TYR A 193 1.88 -15.15 41.72
CA TYR A 193 2.58 -15.58 40.53
C TYR A 193 1.88 -16.76 39.84
N HIS A 194 1.35 -17.70 40.61
CA HIS A 194 0.55 -18.83 40.10
C HIS A 194 -0.71 -18.32 39.38
N ALA A 195 -1.44 -17.35 39.97
CA ALA A 195 -2.59 -16.75 39.32
C ALA A 195 -2.24 -16.09 37.96
N LEU A 196 -1.09 -15.43 37.86
CA LEU A 196 -0.58 -14.91 36.58
C LEU A 196 -0.33 -16.06 35.56
N VAL A 197 0.29 -17.15 36.03
CA VAL A 197 0.58 -18.32 35.16
C VAL A 197 -0.71 -18.95 34.67
N GLU A 198 -1.71 -19.11 35.53
CA GLU A 198 -3.03 -19.66 35.16
C GLU A 198 -3.77 -18.73 34.13
N GLN A 199 -3.68 -17.41 34.31
CA GLN A 199 -4.23 -16.46 33.34
C GLN A 199 -3.53 -16.58 31.98
N LEU A 200 -2.21 -16.68 31.96
CA LEU A 200 -1.45 -16.89 30.73
C LEU A 200 -1.75 -18.24 30.09
N ALA A 201 -2.06 -19.26 30.88
CA ALA A 201 -2.42 -20.58 30.37
C ALA A 201 -3.85 -20.67 29.80
N TRP A 202 -4.66 -19.59 29.90
CA TRP A 202 -6.06 -19.58 29.42
C TRP A 202 -6.27 -20.18 28.02
N PRO A 203 -5.40 -19.97 27.00
CA PRO A 203 -5.63 -20.52 25.67
C PRO A 203 -5.54 -22.05 25.58
N TRP A 204 -4.84 -22.72 26.50
CA TRP A 204 -4.62 -24.17 26.43
C TRP A 204 -5.02 -24.94 27.66
N ARG A 205 -5.28 -24.28 28.80
CA ARG A 205 -5.59 -24.97 30.07
C ARG A 205 -6.77 -25.94 29.99
N GLY A 206 -7.75 -25.65 29.07
CA GLY A 206 -8.96 -26.48 28.93
C GLY A 206 -8.70 -27.80 28.20
N TRP A 207 -7.69 -27.91 27.36
CA TRP A 207 -7.39 -29.09 26.54
C TRP A 207 -6.02 -29.70 26.80
N LEU A 208 -5.11 -28.97 27.44
CA LEU A 208 -3.77 -29.45 27.83
C LEU A 208 -3.43 -29.01 29.26
N PRO A 209 -4.17 -29.48 30.31
CA PRO A 209 -3.93 -29.08 31.69
C PRO A 209 -2.54 -29.49 32.20
N ALA A 210 -1.95 -30.54 31.64
CA ALA A 210 -0.58 -30.98 31.97
C ALA A 210 0.50 -29.91 31.66
N ALA A 211 0.20 -28.92 30.81
CA ALA A 211 1.09 -27.80 30.51
C ALA A 211 0.79 -26.56 31.39
N VAL A 212 0.10 -26.73 32.53
CA VAL A 212 -0.17 -25.66 33.48
C VAL A 212 0.54 -26.02 34.79
N PRO A 213 1.55 -25.23 35.23
CA PRO A 213 2.25 -25.46 36.50
C PRO A 213 1.29 -25.28 37.67
N GLY A 214 1.26 -26.29 38.56
CA GLY A 214 0.51 -26.22 39.80
C GLY A 214 1.16 -25.30 40.84
N LEU A 215 0.41 -24.90 41.86
CA LEU A 215 0.89 -24.00 42.92
C LEU A 215 2.15 -24.56 43.61
N GLU A 216 2.18 -25.85 43.88
CA GLU A 216 3.34 -26.49 44.51
C GLU A 216 4.62 -26.32 43.69
N LEU A 217 4.55 -26.52 42.35
CA LEU A 217 5.71 -26.30 41.47
C LEU A 217 6.12 -24.83 41.46
N VAL A 218 5.17 -23.88 41.47
CA VAL A 218 5.44 -22.43 41.53
C VAL A 218 6.14 -22.08 42.84
N GLU A 219 5.70 -22.62 43.98
CA GLU A 219 6.32 -22.39 45.30
C GLU A 219 7.75 -22.95 45.35
N GLN A 220 7.97 -24.18 44.95
CA GLN A 220 9.28 -24.87 44.97
C GLN A 220 10.27 -24.23 43.97
N SER A 221 9.81 -23.66 42.90
CA SER A 221 10.66 -23.09 41.87
C SER A 221 11.05 -21.61 42.13
N ARG A 222 10.52 -20.98 43.19
CA ARG A 222 10.95 -19.64 43.61
C ARG A 222 12.39 -19.68 44.12
N TYR A 223 13.21 -18.74 43.67
CA TYR A 223 14.60 -18.63 44.14
C TYR A 223 15.07 -17.21 44.29
N PHE A 224 16.06 -17.00 45.12
CA PHE A 224 16.79 -15.74 45.26
C PHE A 224 18.20 -15.88 44.67
N ARG A 225 18.60 -15.00 43.80
CA ARG A 225 19.90 -15.07 43.12
C ARG A 225 21.12 -15.10 44.02
N LEU A 226 21.00 -14.58 45.24
CA LEU A 226 22.07 -14.50 46.20
C LEU A 226 22.00 -15.61 47.29
N GLY A 227 20.93 -16.39 47.31
CA GLY A 227 20.80 -17.51 48.24
C GLY A 227 21.37 -18.78 47.62
N GLY A 228 22.56 -19.16 47.92
CA GLY A 228 23.26 -20.33 47.36
C GLY A 228 22.65 -21.71 47.71
N GLU A 229 21.33 -21.80 47.94
CA GLU A 229 20.66 -23.08 48.24
C GLU A 229 20.47 -23.92 46.95
N ALA A 230 21.05 -25.12 46.95
CA ALA A 230 20.78 -26.12 45.94
C ALA A 230 19.28 -26.47 45.94
N PRO A 231 18.64 -26.67 44.76
CA PRO A 231 17.24 -27.08 44.70
C PRO A 231 17.05 -28.40 45.38
N ALA A 232 16.03 -28.53 46.20
CA ALA A 232 15.70 -29.76 46.92
C ALA A 232 15.36 -30.92 45.98
N ASP A 233 14.87 -30.64 44.78
CA ASP A 233 14.52 -31.63 43.75
C ASP A 233 14.65 -31.00 42.35
N PRO A 234 15.84 -31.10 41.72
CA PRO A 234 16.09 -30.51 40.39
C PRO A 234 15.20 -31.10 39.29
N GLU A 235 14.83 -32.37 39.38
CA GLU A 235 14.02 -33.04 38.34
C GLU A 235 12.63 -32.46 38.24
N ARG A 236 12.02 -32.05 39.36
CA ARG A 236 10.70 -31.40 39.37
C ARG A 236 10.71 -30.05 38.72
N LEU A 237 11.81 -29.31 38.79
CA LEU A 237 11.94 -27.97 38.21
C LEU A 237 11.92 -27.98 36.68
N GLY A 238 12.24 -29.09 36.06
CA GLY A 238 12.07 -29.31 34.63
C GLY A 238 10.61 -29.20 34.18
N ALA A 239 9.64 -29.51 35.03
CA ALA A 239 8.20 -29.59 34.70
C ALA A 239 7.59 -28.25 34.16
N TRP A 240 8.34 -27.16 34.16
CA TRP A 240 7.94 -25.89 33.53
C TRP A 240 7.97 -25.91 32.00
N TRP A 241 8.75 -26.83 31.37
CA TRP A 241 8.96 -26.74 29.92
C TRP A 241 7.69 -26.80 29.08
N PRO A 242 6.63 -27.59 29.41
CA PRO A 242 5.42 -27.62 28.59
C PRO A 242 4.69 -26.30 28.61
N PHE A 243 4.64 -25.62 29.77
CA PHE A 243 4.08 -24.28 29.90
C PHE A 243 4.85 -23.27 29.03
N LEU A 244 6.18 -23.28 29.08
CA LEU A 244 7.02 -22.36 28.30
C LEU A 244 6.89 -22.63 26.80
N ALA A 245 6.79 -23.87 26.37
CA ALA A 245 6.54 -24.24 24.99
C ALA A 245 5.17 -23.73 24.51
N MET A 246 4.12 -23.93 25.31
CA MET A 246 2.76 -23.45 25.00
C MET A 246 2.66 -21.92 25.03
N LEU A 247 3.32 -21.29 26.00
CA LEU A 247 3.41 -19.82 26.04
C LEU A 247 4.02 -19.28 24.75
N TRP A 248 5.16 -19.84 24.34
CA TRP A 248 5.85 -19.42 23.13
C TRP A 248 5.03 -19.69 21.86
N LEU A 249 4.39 -20.84 21.80
CA LEU A 249 3.49 -21.19 20.71
C LEU A 249 2.33 -20.22 20.61
N CYS A 250 1.57 -20.02 21.70
CA CYS A 250 0.32 -19.25 21.68
C CYS A 250 0.52 -17.75 21.61
N TYR A 251 1.57 -17.18 22.24
CA TYR A 251 1.76 -15.73 22.32
C TYR A 251 2.85 -15.17 21.41
N VAL A 252 3.74 -16.02 20.88
CA VAL A 252 4.80 -15.58 19.97
C VAL A 252 4.61 -16.13 18.56
N LEU A 253 4.54 -17.46 18.42
CA LEU A 253 4.53 -18.08 17.09
C LEU A 253 3.19 -17.90 16.37
N LEU A 254 2.08 -18.27 16.99
CA LEU A 254 0.74 -18.19 16.36
C LEU A 254 0.34 -16.75 16.01
N PRO A 255 0.51 -15.73 16.89
CA PRO A 255 0.24 -14.36 16.52
C PRO A 255 1.10 -13.88 15.34
N ARG A 256 2.39 -14.24 15.29
CA ARG A 256 3.26 -13.91 14.16
C ARG A 256 2.80 -14.54 12.86
N LEU A 257 2.35 -15.81 12.92
CA LEU A 257 1.80 -16.50 11.75
C LEU A 257 0.52 -15.82 11.23
N ALA A 258 -0.40 -15.52 12.15
CA ALA A 258 -1.65 -14.82 11.82
C ALA A 258 -1.39 -13.44 11.23
N LEU A 259 -0.51 -12.63 11.86
CA LEU A 259 -0.16 -11.30 11.39
C LEU A 259 0.60 -11.33 10.06
N LEU A 260 1.41 -12.34 9.79
CA LEU A 260 2.02 -12.56 8.48
C LEU A 260 0.96 -12.83 7.40
N GLY A 261 -0.06 -13.63 7.73
CA GLY A 261 -1.22 -13.88 6.86
C GLY A 261 -1.97 -12.57 6.56
N LEU A 262 -2.31 -11.81 7.60
CA LEU A 262 -2.97 -10.51 7.47
C LEU A 262 -2.14 -9.50 6.68
N ALA A 263 -0.82 -9.43 6.92
CA ALA A 263 0.09 -8.56 6.17
C ALA A 263 0.12 -8.92 4.67
N ARG A 264 0.05 -10.23 4.33
CA ARG A 264 -0.05 -10.68 2.93
C ARG A 264 -1.39 -10.27 2.31
N LEU A 265 -2.49 -10.48 3.03
CA LEU A 265 -3.82 -10.10 2.56
C LEU A 265 -3.92 -8.58 2.37
N HIS A 266 -3.44 -7.80 3.34
CA HIS A 266 -3.42 -6.33 3.28
C HIS A 266 -2.58 -5.83 2.11
N LEU A 267 -1.37 -6.37 1.90
CA LEU A 267 -0.52 -6.04 0.76
C LEU A 267 -1.23 -6.31 -0.58
N ASN A 268 -1.85 -7.49 -0.72
CA ASN A 268 -2.56 -7.86 -1.93
C ASN A 268 -3.80 -6.96 -2.18
N HIS A 269 -4.53 -6.64 -1.12
CA HIS A 269 -5.66 -5.73 -1.18
C HIS A 269 -5.22 -4.32 -1.63
N ARG A 270 -4.18 -3.75 -1.01
CA ARG A 270 -3.64 -2.43 -1.37
C ARG A 270 -3.14 -2.41 -2.81
N ALA A 271 -2.44 -3.44 -3.27
CA ALA A 271 -2.01 -3.55 -4.66
C ALA A 271 -3.22 -3.56 -5.62
N GLY A 272 -4.29 -4.28 -5.28
CA GLY A 272 -5.53 -4.27 -6.05
C GLY A 272 -6.24 -2.91 -6.07
N VAL A 273 -6.26 -2.20 -4.94
CA VAL A 273 -6.81 -0.83 -4.86
C VAL A 273 -6.00 0.13 -5.73
N LEU A 274 -4.66 0.08 -5.64
CA LEU A 274 -3.78 0.94 -6.44
C LEU A 274 -3.93 0.67 -7.94
N LEU A 275 -4.12 -0.60 -8.35
CA LEU A 275 -4.38 -0.93 -9.73
C LEU A 275 -5.71 -0.34 -10.23
N ARG A 276 -6.79 -0.47 -9.44
CA ARG A 276 -8.09 0.08 -9.80
C ARG A 276 -8.10 1.62 -9.87
N ARG A 277 -7.28 2.27 -9.04
CA ARG A 277 -7.11 3.74 -9.01
C ARG A 277 -6.00 4.23 -9.94
N HIS A 278 -5.33 3.32 -10.67
CA HIS A 278 -4.28 3.71 -11.58
C HIS A 278 -4.87 4.49 -12.76
N PRO A 279 -4.37 5.70 -13.10
CA PRO A 279 -4.91 6.51 -14.19
C PRO A 279 -4.95 5.74 -15.51
N GLY A 280 -3.91 4.98 -15.81
CA GLY A 280 -3.88 4.11 -16.99
C GLY A 280 -4.99 3.06 -17.03
N TRP A 281 -5.50 2.61 -15.88
CA TRP A 281 -6.60 1.65 -15.84
C TRP A 281 -7.94 2.29 -16.23
N ALA A 282 -8.19 3.52 -15.79
CA ALA A 282 -9.38 4.27 -16.21
C ALA A 282 -9.36 4.54 -17.71
N ALA A 283 -8.23 5.05 -18.24
CA ALA A 283 -8.03 5.28 -19.67
C ALA A 283 -8.18 4.00 -20.51
N LEU A 284 -7.65 2.87 -20.04
CA LEU A 284 -7.78 1.58 -20.70
C LEU A 284 -9.24 1.14 -20.79
N ARG A 285 -9.97 1.19 -19.68
CA ARG A 285 -11.40 0.84 -19.65
C ARG A 285 -12.23 1.68 -20.61
N GLN A 286 -11.91 2.97 -20.69
CA GLN A 286 -12.57 3.85 -21.64
C GLN A 286 -12.30 3.41 -23.08
N ARG A 287 -11.03 3.15 -23.45
CA ARG A 287 -10.68 2.64 -24.77
C ARG A 287 -11.38 1.30 -25.11
N PHE A 288 -11.67 0.46 -24.12
CA PHE A 288 -12.47 -0.74 -24.33
C PHE A 288 -13.93 -0.42 -24.68
N ALA A 289 -14.51 0.57 -24.01
CA ALA A 289 -15.93 0.89 -24.14
C ALA A 289 -16.24 1.78 -25.35
N THR A 290 -15.34 2.70 -25.69
CA THR A 290 -15.59 3.73 -26.71
C THR A 290 -15.35 3.17 -28.13
N PRO A 291 -16.29 3.31 -29.05
CA PRO A 291 -16.08 2.97 -30.47
C PRO A 291 -14.92 3.77 -31.06
N TRP A 292 -14.14 3.15 -31.92
CA TRP A 292 -13.17 3.87 -32.74
C TRP A 292 -13.91 4.45 -33.94
N VAL A 293 -13.89 5.78 -34.05
CA VAL A 293 -14.39 6.47 -35.26
C VAL A 293 -13.17 6.95 -36.04
N ASP A 294 -12.93 6.37 -37.20
CA ASP A 294 -11.87 6.85 -38.09
C ASP A 294 -12.39 8.11 -38.81
N SER A 295 -12.06 9.27 -38.29
CA SER A 295 -12.50 10.56 -38.82
C SER A 295 -11.63 11.08 -39.98
N GLY A 296 -11.01 10.20 -40.75
CA GLY A 296 -10.22 10.53 -41.92
C GLY A 296 -8.69 10.48 -41.70
N PRO A 297 -7.90 10.74 -42.73
CA PRO A 297 -6.44 10.66 -42.63
C PRO A 297 -5.94 11.56 -41.51
N ALA A 298 -5.15 10.97 -40.59
CA ALA A 298 -4.44 11.72 -39.57
C ALA A 298 -3.74 12.90 -40.23
N PRO A 299 -3.85 14.13 -39.70
CA PRO A 299 -3.07 15.23 -40.24
C PRO A 299 -1.62 14.77 -40.31
N VAL A 300 -1.06 14.80 -41.51
CA VAL A 300 0.36 14.51 -41.74
C VAL A 300 1.13 15.25 -40.67
N ALA A 301 1.98 14.56 -39.95
CA ALA A 301 2.78 15.11 -38.88
C ALA A 301 3.53 16.33 -39.41
N ALA A 302 2.93 17.48 -39.27
CA ALA A 302 3.63 18.73 -39.43
C ALA A 302 4.76 18.70 -38.40
N GLY A 303 5.96 18.91 -38.90
CA GLY A 303 7.20 18.73 -38.17
C GLY A 303 7.18 19.25 -36.76
N ALA A 304 8.02 18.66 -35.94
CA ALA A 304 8.21 18.88 -34.51
C ALA A 304 7.50 20.11 -33.97
N GLY A 305 6.30 19.91 -33.42
CA GLY A 305 5.57 20.98 -32.74
C GLY A 305 6.45 21.55 -31.61
N PRO A 306 6.20 22.78 -31.19
CA PRO A 306 6.99 23.40 -30.13
C PRO A 306 7.12 22.45 -28.96
N ALA A 307 8.33 22.37 -28.40
CA ALA A 307 8.65 21.51 -27.26
C ALA A 307 7.60 21.74 -26.16
N VAL A 308 7.01 20.64 -25.68
CA VAL A 308 6.05 20.71 -24.57
C VAL A 308 6.74 21.42 -23.40
N PRO A 309 6.21 22.51 -22.88
CA PRO A 309 6.80 23.16 -21.72
C PRO A 309 6.85 22.14 -20.57
N PRO A 310 7.95 22.08 -19.81
CA PRO A 310 7.97 21.29 -18.58
C PRO A 310 6.79 21.68 -17.71
N ALA A 311 6.16 20.70 -17.01
CA ALA A 311 5.01 20.96 -16.15
C ALA A 311 5.28 22.08 -15.13
N ASP A 312 6.54 22.21 -14.70
CA ASP A 312 6.99 23.26 -13.77
C ASP A 312 6.94 24.69 -14.35
N THR A 313 6.82 24.84 -15.65
CA THR A 313 6.72 26.16 -16.31
C THR A 313 5.29 26.65 -16.48
N LEU A 314 4.28 25.80 -16.18
CA LEU A 314 2.89 26.19 -16.23
C LEU A 314 2.55 27.13 -15.06
N ALA A 315 1.72 28.13 -15.31
CA ALA A 315 1.24 29.05 -14.29
C ALA A 315 0.37 28.29 -13.25
N PRO A 316 0.34 28.71 -11.98
CA PRO A 316 -0.62 28.23 -11.02
C PRO A 316 -2.05 28.61 -11.43
N PRO A 317 -3.10 27.97 -10.84
CA PRO A 317 -4.47 28.42 -11.00
C PRO A 317 -4.64 29.84 -10.40
N PRO A 318 -5.69 30.57 -10.77
CA PRO A 318 -6.00 31.86 -10.17
C PRO A 318 -6.29 31.68 -8.66
N GLU A 319 -6.03 32.71 -7.86
CA GLU A 319 -6.25 32.68 -6.40
C GLU A 319 -7.74 32.51 -6.05
N SER A 320 -8.64 33.11 -6.84
CA SER A 320 -10.09 33.02 -6.70
C SER A 320 -10.75 32.76 -8.06
N GLY A 321 -11.94 32.21 -8.08
CA GLY A 321 -12.64 31.96 -9.34
C GLY A 321 -13.82 30.98 -9.21
N VAL A 322 -14.35 30.60 -10.36
CA VAL A 322 -15.38 29.58 -10.53
C VAL A 322 -14.72 28.29 -11.01
N VAL A 323 -15.00 27.18 -10.32
CA VAL A 323 -14.52 25.87 -10.73
C VAL A 323 -15.63 25.11 -11.45
N ILE A 324 -15.37 24.69 -12.69
CA ILE A 324 -16.29 23.84 -13.47
C ILE A 324 -15.69 22.44 -13.60
N ARG A 325 -16.43 21.44 -13.19
CA ARG A 325 -16.06 20.02 -13.31
C ARG A 325 -16.60 19.45 -14.61
N TRP A 326 -15.74 19.30 -15.62
CA TRP A 326 -16.12 18.73 -16.90
C TRP A 326 -16.35 17.23 -16.81
N ALA A 327 -17.53 16.77 -17.15
CA ALA A 327 -17.95 15.36 -17.08
C ALA A 327 -17.70 14.73 -15.69
N GLY A 328 -17.83 15.51 -14.61
CA GLY A 328 -17.61 15.07 -13.25
C GLY A 328 -16.13 14.83 -12.90
N ALA A 329 -15.19 15.44 -13.61
CA ALA A 329 -13.76 15.35 -13.31
C ALA A 329 -13.43 15.87 -11.90
N GLY A 330 -12.56 15.16 -11.20
CA GLY A 330 -12.21 15.48 -9.82
C GLY A 330 -13.34 15.18 -8.82
N SER A 331 -13.01 15.03 -7.55
CA SER A 331 -14.02 14.96 -6.49
C SER A 331 -14.59 16.35 -6.16
N ALA A 332 -15.80 16.39 -5.58
CA ALA A 332 -16.37 17.67 -5.13
C ALA A 332 -15.52 18.35 -4.04
N ASP A 333 -14.84 17.54 -3.19
CA ASP A 333 -13.94 18.05 -2.16
C ASP A 333 -12.66 18.62 -2.76
N LEU A 334 -12.10 17.96 -3.78
CA LEU A 334 -10.96 18.47 -4.52
C LEU A 334 -11.28 19.81 -5.19
N ALA A 335 -12.43 19.91 -5.86
CA ALA A 335 -12.85 21.14 -6.52
C ALA A 335 -13.04 22.30 -5.55
N ARG A 336 -13.54 22.04 -4.33
CA ARG A 336 -13.71 23.06 -3.27
C ARG A 336 -12.40 23.55 -2.68
N ASN A 337 -11.36 22.74 -2.71
CA ASN A 337 -10.07 23.02 -2.08
C ASN A 337 -8.96 23.32 -3.12
N LEU A 338 -9.33 23.54 -4.38
CA LEU A 338 -8.37 23.71 -5.46
C LEU A 338 -7.69 25.07 -5.44
N LEU A 339 -8.43 26.13 -5.11
CA LEU A 339 -7.97 27.52 -5.10
C LEU A 339 -7.48 27.89 -3.69
N GLN A 340 -6.60 28.89 -3.60
CA GLN A 340 -6.12 29.41 -2.30
C GLN A 340 -7.28 30.00 -1.50
N ASP A 341 -8.13 30.79 -2.16
CA ASP A 341 -9.41 31.19 -1.62
C ASP A 341 -10.48 30.17 -2.02
N ALA A 342 -11.47 29.94 -1.16
CA ALA A 342 -12.57 29.04 -1.48
C ALA A 342 -13.20 29.47 -2.81
N PRO A 343 -13.46 28.56 -3.76
CA PRO A 343 -14.08 28.92 -5.02
C PRO A 343 -15.46 29.52 -4.76
N MET A 344 -15.77 30.62 -5.46
CA MET A 344 -17.09 31.27 -5.35
C MET A 344 -18.22 30.33 -5.75
N GLN A 345 -17.95 29.46 -6.71
CA GLN A 345 -18.90 28.45 -7.19
C GLN A 345 -18.15 27.20 -7.66
N VAL A 346 -18.77 26.03 -7.42
CA VAL A 346 -18.38 24.77 -8.06
C VAL A 346 -19.56 24.31 -8.90
N LEU A 347 -19.37 24.25 -10.21
CA LEU A 347 -20.38 23.91 -11.19
C LEU A 347 -20.01 22.60 -11.91
N GLU A 348 -20.97 21.98 -12.58
CA GLU A 348 -20.78 20.80 -13.41
C GLU A 348 -21.23 21.08 -14.84
N ALA A 349 -20.46 20.55 -15.83
CA ALA A 349 -20.77 20.62 -17.24
C ALA A 349 -20.26 19.39 -17.98
N GLY A 350 -20.82 19.11 -19.13
CA GLY A 350 -20.42 17.97 -19.97
C GLY A 350 -20.85 16.61 -19.44
N GLY A 351 -20.36 15.54 -20.08
CA GLY A 351 -20.70 14.17 -19.72
C GLY A 351 -22.12 13.81 -20.09
N SER A 352 -23.01 13.66 -19.11
CA SER A 352 -24.44 13.39 -19.33
C SER A 352 -25.31 14.66 -19.43
N ALA A 353 -24.72 15.84 -19.27
CA ALA A 353 -25.43 17.12 -19.38
C ALA A 353 -25.86 17.37 -20.83
N SER A 354 -27.03 18.01 -21.01
CA SER A 354 -27.46 18.48 -22.32
C SER A 354 -26.78 19.82 -22.67
N LEU A 355 -26.74 20.18 -23.95
CA LEU A 355 -26.24 21.49 -24.40
C LEU A 355 -26.91 22.66 -23.71
N GLU A 356 -28.21 22.55 -23.40
CA GLU A 356 -28.94 23.59 -22.65
C GLU A 356 -28.43 23.70 -21.21
N GLN A 357 -28.19 22.55 -20.55
CA GLN A 357 -27.63 22.53 -19.20
C GLN A 357 -26.22 23.10 -19.16
N ASP A 358 -25.39 22.83 -20.18
CA ASP A 358 -24.04 23.38 -20.29
C ASP A 358 -24.11 24.92 -20.45
N ARG A 359 -25.01 25.45 -21.28
CA ARG A 359 -25.27 26.89 -21.43
C ARG A 359 -25.79 27.51 -20.14
N ASP A 360 -26.70 26.85 -19.45
CA ASP A 360 -27.19 27.31 -18.14
C ASP A 360 -26.06 27.36 -17.11
N THR A 361 -25.12 26.42 -17.16
CA THR A 361 -23.94 26.43 -16.31
C THR A 361 -23.07 27.68 -16.59
N LEU A 362 -22.82 28.00 -17.84
CA LEU A 362 -22.10 29.23 -18.24
C LEU A 362 -22.82 30.50 -17.81
N THR A 363 -24.16 30.51 -17.88
CA THR A 363 -24.97 31.66 -17.46
C THR A 363 -24.95 31.87 -15.95
N ARG A 364 -24.82 30.79 -15.18
CA ARG A 364 -24.72 30.81 -13.70
C ARG A 364 -23.32 31.12 -13.19
N ALA A 365 -22.30 30.95 -14.03
CA ALA A 365 -20.93 31.31 -13.66
C ALA A 365 -20.87 32.84 -13.42
N ASP A 366 -20.18 33.22 -12.34
CA ASP A 366 -20.05 34.66 -12.01
C ASP A 366 -19.24 35.38 -13.11
N LEU A 367 -19.90 36.37 -13.75
CA LEU A 367 -19.44 37.08 -14.96
C LEU A 367 -18.24 38.01 -14.74
N GLY A 368 -17.47 37.87 -13.73
CA GLY A 368 -16.29 38.73 -13.49
C GLY A 368 -15.08 37.95 -13.01
N LEU A 369 -15.24 36.65 -12.77
CA LEU A 369 -14.21 35.82 -12.16
C LEU A 369 -13.54 34.90 -13.18
N PRO A 370 -12.27 34.53 -12.96
CA PRO A 370 -11.61 33.49 -13.73
C PRO A 370 -12.35 32.14 -13.63
N VAL A 371 -12.33 31.35 -14.69
CA VAL A 371 -12.94 30.04 -14.77
C VAL A 371 -11.84 28.96 -14.80
N VAL A 372 -11.84 28.06 -13.83
CA VAL A 372 -10.97 26.88 -13.80
C VAL A 372 -11.77 25.66 -14.21
N LEU A 373 -11.44 25.08 -15.34
CA LEU A 373 -12.09 23.91 -15.89
C LEU A 373 -11.30 22.65 -15.55
N LEU A 374 -11.84 21.82 -14.65
CA LEU A 374 -11.26 20.52 -14.31
C LEU A 374 -11.61 19.51 -15.38
N THR A 375 -10.62 18.79 -15.89
CA THR A 375 -10.82 17.74 -16.86
C THR A 375 -10.05 16.48 -16.45
N ARG A 376 -10.49 15.31 -16.95
CA ARG A 376 -9.77 14.07 -16.78
C ARG A 376 -8.63 14.03 -17.79
N GLY A 377 -7.44 14.31 -17.34
CA GLY A 377 -6.27 14.40 -18.20
C GLY A 377 -5.87 13.10 -18.91
N TRP A 378 -6.31 11.95 -18.41
CA TRP A 378 -6.13 10.66 -19.09
C TRP A 378 -7.12 10.41 -20.23
N GLU A 379 -8.17 11.19 -20.31
CA GLU A 379 -9.09 11.21 -21.44
C GLU A 379 -8.56 12.19 -22.49
N PRO A 380 -8.63 11.86 -23.79
CA PRO A 380 -8.28 12.84 -24.81
C PRO A 380 -9.31 13.97 -24.80
N PRO A 381 -8.89 15.23 -25.08
CA PRO A 381 -9.84 16.31 -25.25
C PRO A 381 -10.81 15.98 -26.39
N THR A 382 -12.10 16.17 -26.10
CA THR A 382 -13.20 15.84 -27.02
C THR A 382 -13.66 17.05 -27.82
N GLY A 383 -14.38 16.81 -28.94
CA GLY A 383 -15.05 17.87 -29.69
C GLY A 383 -16.11 18.61 -28.86
N GLU A 384 -16.81 17.90 -27.98
CA GLU A 384 -17.80 18.48 -27.05
C GLU A 384 -17.16 19.50 -26.09
N LEU A 385 -15.95 19.21 -25.60
CA LEU A 385 -15.19 20.17 -24.79
C LEU A 385 -14.78 21.40 -25.62
N ALA A 386 -14.42 21.21 -26.89
CA ALA A 386 -14.11 22.31 -27.78
C ALA A 386 -15.34 23.23 -28.01
N ASP A 387 -16.50 22.62 -28.30
CA ASP A 387 -17.77 23.33 -28.46
C ASP A 387 -18.17 24.08 -27.19
N PHE A 388 -17.98 23.47 -26.02
CA PHE A 388 -18.22 24.15 -24.74
C PHE A 388 -17.29 25.33 -24.50
N LEU A 389 -16.03 25.27 -24.86
CA LEU A 389 -15.08 26.37 -24.75
C LEU A 389 -15.45 27.51 -25.72
N ASP A 390 -15.93 27.17 -26.90
CA ASP A 390 -16.42 28.14 -27.86
C ASP A 390 -17.71 28.84 -27.37
N ASP A 391 -18.67 28.09 -26.83
CA ASP A 391 -19.87 28.63 -26.18
C ASP A 391 -19.49 29.48 -24.96
N ALA A 392 -18.51 29.10 -24.16
CA ALA A 392 -18.02 29.89 -23.03
C ALA A 392 -17.41 31.22 -23.47
N ARG A 393 -16.68 31.23 -24.57
CA ARG A 393 -16.14 32.47 -25.16
C ARG A 393 -17.20 33.46 -25.66
N HIS A 394 -18.34 32.96 -26.10
CA HIS A 394 -19.46 33.79 -26.53
C HIS A 394 -20.33 34.28 -25.36
N SER A 395 -20.41 33.49 -24.28
CA SER A 395 -21.30 33.75 -23.14
C SER A 395 -20.63 34.56 -22.02
N LEU A 396 -19.32 34.35 -21.80
CA LEU A 396 -18.56 35.04 -20.76
C LEU A 396 -17.93 36.36 -21.30
N PRO A 397 -17.62 37.33 -20.43
CA PRO A 397 -16.90 38.53 -20.82
C PRO A 397 -15.60 38.25 -21.57
N ALA A 398 -15.26 39.05 -22.58
CA ALA A 398 -14.09 38.79 -23.43
C ALA A 398 -12.74 38.72 -22.66
N ASN A 399 -12.66 39.33 -21.49
CA ASN A 399 -11.50 39.38 -20.63
C ASN A 399 -11.52 38.25 -19.54
N THR A 400 -12.52 37.37 -19.54
CA THR A 400 -12.55 36.24 -18.58
C THR A 400 -11.39 35.29 -18.88
N ASP A 401 -10.55 35.06 -17.88
CA ASP A 401 -9.47 34.07 -17.95
C ASP A 401 -10.04 32.64 -17.79
N ILE A 402 -9.89 31.82 -18.82
CA ILE A 402 -10.31 30.40 -18.78
C ILE A 402 -9.06 29.52 -18.71
N VAL A 403 -8.97 28.79 -17.66
CA VAL A 403 -7.82 27.94 -17.34
C VAL A 403 -8.22 26.48 -17.29
N LEU A 404 -7.46 25.61 -17.88
CA LEU A 404 -7.73 24.20 -18.00
C LEU A 404 -6.75 23.41 -17.14
N LEU A 405 -7.28 22.56 -16.27
CA LEU A 405 -6.49 21.69 -15.39
C LEU A 405 -6.79 20.21 -15.67
N PRO A 406 -5.98 19.54 -16.49
CA PRO A 406 -6.13 18.12 -16.76
C PRO A 406 -5.53 17.29 -15.63
N LEU A 407 -6.38 16.72 -14.78
CA LEU A 407 -6.01 15.93 -13.62
C LEU A 407 -5.45 14.56 -14.01
N ALA A 408 -4.43 14.09 -13.28
CA ALA A 408 -3.89 12.74 -13.42
C ALA A 408 -4.78 11.66 -12.79
N ALA A 409 -5.64 12.04 -11.82
CA ALA A 409 -6.61 11.17 -11.15
C ALA A 409 -7.71 12.01 -10.51
N ASP A 410 -8.91 11.42 -10.31
CA ASP A 410 -10.06 12.12 -9.74
C ASP A 410 -9.90 12.48 -8.23
N ASP A 411 -8.93 11.91 -7.55
CA ASP A 411 -8.68 12.12 -6.11
C ASP A 411 -7.37 12.88 -5.81
N GLN A 412 -6.70 13.42 -6.83
CA GLN A 412 -5.40 14.09 -6.69
C GLN A 412 -5.35 15.36 -7.52
N THR A 413 -4.79 16.42 -6.95
CA THR A 413 -4.48 17.68 -7.65
C THR A 413 -3.22 17.59 -8.51
N ALA A 414 -2.84 16.40 -8.99
CA ALA A 414 -1.66 16.19 -9.82
C ALA A 414 -2.02 16.38 -11.29
N LEU A 415 -1.16 17.08 -12.02
CA LEU A 415 -1.26 17.26 -13.47
C LEU A 415 -0.86 15.95 -14.19
N VAL A 416 -1.44 15.67 -15.34
CA VAL A 416 -0.95 14.62 -16.22
C VAL A 416 0.43 14.98 -16.77
N ASP A 417 1.24 13.97 -17.04
CA ASP A 417 2.61 14.13 -17.52
C ASP A 417 2.82 13.63 -18.95
N GLY A 418 3.99 13.94 -19.50
CA GLY A 418 4.47 13.38 -20.76
C GLY A 418 3.56 13.61 -21.96
N ALA A 419 3.27 12.54 -22.71
CA ALA A 419 2.53 12.60 -23.96
C ALA A 419 1.08 13.11 -23.80
N LEU A 420 0.47 12.86 -22.63
CA LEU A 420 -0.88 13.35 -22.32
C LEU A 420 -0.88 14.87 -22.16
N LEU A 421 0.08 15.42 -21.41
CA LEU A 421 0.23 16.86 -21.28
C LEU A 421 0.45 17.53 -22.64
N ALA A 422 1.30 16.92 -23.50
CA ALA A 422 1.52 17.38 -24.87
C ALA A 422 0.22 17.42 -25.69
N GLN A 423 -0.67 16.45 -25.49
CA GLN A 423 -1.96 16.42 -26.20
C GLN A 423 -2.88 17.55 -25.73
N TRP A 424 -2.97 17.78 -24.41
CA TRP A 424 -3.72 18.88 -23.83
C TRP A 424 -3.15 20.24 -24.24
N GLN A 425 -1.83 20.38 -24.29
CA GLN A 425 -1.20 21.62 -24.76
C GLN A 425 -1.58 21.91 -26.22
N ARG A 426 -1.52 20.93 -27.12
CA ARG A 426 -1.96 21.12 -28.52
C ARG A 426 -3.45 21.45 -28.65
N PHE A 427 -4.28 20.93 -27.76
CA PHE A 427 -5.70 21.28 -27.72
C PHE A 427 -5.89 22.75 -27.33
N VAL A 428 -5.29 23.18 -26.23
CA VAL A 428 -5.37 24.56 -25.73
C VAL A 428 -4.78 25.57 -26.74
N ASP A 429 -3.67 25.24 -27.41
CA ASP A 429 -3.08 26.09 -28.44
C ASP A 429 -4.02 26.40 -29.61
N ARG A 430 -4.99 25.51 -29.89
CA ARG A 430 -6.03 25.70 -30.90
C ARG A 430 -7.21 26.53 -30.40
N HIS A 431 -7.41 26.63 -29.09
CA HIS A 431 -8.54 27.33 -28.46
C HIS A 431 -8.09 28.55 -27.64
N ARG A 432 -7.05 29.25 -28.11
CA ARG A 432 -6.60 30.50 -27.46
C ARG A 432 -7.73 31.51 -27.31
N PRO A 433 -7.80 32.22 -26.17
CA PRO A 433 -6.77 32.42 -25.15
C PRO A 433 -6.87 31.45 -23.94
N VAL A 434 -7.52 30.29 -24.05
CA VAL A 434 -7.52 29.29 -23.00
C VAL A 434 -6.07 28.85 -22.72
N ARG A 435 -5.71 28.64 -21.47
CA ARG A 435 -4.37 28.19 -21.07
C ARG A 435 -4.41 26.98 -20.13
N LEU A 436 -3.33 26.19 -20.10
CA LEU A 436 -3.15 25.17 -19.07
C LEU A 436 -2.64 25.81 -17.79
N CYS A 437 -3.05 25.25 -16.65
CA CYS A 437 -2.44 25.56 -15.37
C CYS A 437 -1.93 24.25 -14.68
N ARG A 438 -1.03 24.44 -13.73
CA ARG A 438 -0.62 23.40 -12.77
C ARG A 438 -1.40 23.59 -11.47
N PRO A 439 -1.66 22.52 -10.72
CA PRO A 439 -2.28 22.63 -9.41
C PRO A 439 -1.38 23.32 -8.40
#